data_095bb73633303866b05fcc169d427675
#
_entry.id   095bb73633303866b05fcc169d427675
#
_cell.length_a   1.000
_cell.length_b   1.000
_cell.length_c   1.000
_cell.angle_alpha   90.00
_cell.angle_beta   90.00
_cell.angle_gamma   90.00
#
_symmetry.space_group_name_H-M   'P 1'
#
loop_
_entity.id
_entity.type
_entity.pdbx_description
1 polymer ?
#
loop_
_entity_poly.entity_id
_entity_poly.type
_entity_poly.pdbx_seq_one_letter_code
_entity_poly.pdbx_strand_id
1 'polypeptide(L)'
;MSQYRVFVEKKEMYATEAKSLCHDLNENLHLSLTNVRTINVYDVFNVNGQEIETAKQNVLSETVTDIVSMSLDLEGKTYFAVEFLPGQYDQRADSAIQCIQLLTGNDEVRVKSGKVIILDGIASEVEIEKIKQYYINPIEMREKDLQAPLSFDENVEIEDVPTYEGFIDYSDELLNNFLHEHGMAMTLDDIKMIQAYFRKEERRNPTETELKVLDTYWSDHCRHTTFETLIENVTFESGRFHDILQQTFEEYCMMRERVHHNRKPMTLMDMATIAMKEQRKLGSLNDLEVSDEINACSIYIDVDVDGETEPWLLMFKNETHNHPTEIEPFGGASTCIGGAIRDPLSGRSYVYQAMRISGGANVLETVEETMEGKLPQKIISKRSADGNSSYGNQIGLPTTFVREIYHEGYKAKHMEVGAVVGAVKASDVRREKPEAGDIIVLLGGRTGRDGIGGATGSSKAHTETSIQTASSEVQKGNAPTERKIQRLFRNGEVTRLIKKCNDFGAGGV
;
A
#
# COMPACT_ATOMS: atom_id res chain seq x y z
N MET A 1 -5.19 31.23 18.26
CA MET A 1 -3.93 30.71 17.73
C MET A 1 -3.81 31.14 16.30
N SER A 2 -2.61 31.46 15.84
CA SER A 2 -2.41 31.99 14.49
C SER A 2 -2.21 30.86 13.48
N GLN A 3 -2.42 31.20 12.22
CA GLN A 3 -2.24 30.30 11.08
C GLN A 3 -1.32 30.96 10.04
N TYR A 4 -0.48 30.16 9.39
CA TYR A 4 0.53 30.66 8.48
C TYR A 4 0.63 29.76 7.26
N ARG A 5 0.85 30.36 6.08
CA ARG A 5 1.25 29.64 4.88
C ARG A 5 2.73 29.87 4.62
N VAL A 6 3.48 28.80 4.50
CA VAL A 6 4.94 28.81 4.25
C VAL A 6 5.21 28.17 2.91
N PHE A 7 5.99 28.85 2.09
CA PHE A 7 6.46 28.37 0.80
C PHE A 7 7.94 28.02 0.90
N VAL A 8 8.31 26.84 0.41
CA VAL A 8 9.67 26.34 0.45
C VAL A 8 10.07 25.85 -0.94
N GLU A 9 11.06 26.51 -1.53
CA GLU A 9 11.55 26.23 -2.87
C GLU A 9 13.02 25.87 -2.82
N LYS A 10 13.45 24.89 -3.62
CA LYS A 10 14.88 24.60 -3.79
C LYS A 10 15.57 25.71 -4.55
N LYS A 11 16.75 26.13 -4.08
CA LYS A 11 17.63 27.02 -4.86
C LYS A 11 17.95 26.35 -6.21
N GLU A 12 18.14 27.14 -7.26
CA GLU A 12 18.25 26.69 -8.64
C GLU A 12 19.22 25.52 -8.85
N MET A 13 20.39 25.54 -8.18
CA MET A 13 21.39 24.48 -8.30
C MET A 13 20.95 23.15 -7.67
N TYR A 14 19.95 23.17 -6.78
CA TYR A 14 19.39 22.00 -6.10
C TYR A 14 18.00 21.63 -6.60
N ALA A 15 17.44 22.37 -7.55
CA ALA A 15 16.08 22.18 -8.07
C ALA A 15 16.01 20.99 -9.08
N THR A 16 16.48 19.82 -8.68
CA THR A 16 16.53 18.63 -9.53
C THR A 16 15.13 18.11 -9.87
N GLU A 17 14.18 18.15 -8.91
CA GLU A 17 12.78 17.76 -9.12
C GLU A 17 12.13 18.64 -10.21
N ALA A 18 12.30 19.96 -10.13
CA ALA A 18 11.73 20.90 -11.08
C ALA A 18 12.30 20.71 -12.48
N LYS A 19 13.62 20.51 -12.59
CA LYS A 19 14.30 20.23 -13.86
C LYS A 19 13.85 18.90 -14.48
N SER A 20 13.71 17.86 -13.65
CA SER A 20 13.23 16.56 -14.10
C SER A 20 11.77 16.65 -14.56
N LEU A 21 10.91 17.40 -13.85
CA LEU A 21 9.52 17.61 -14.24
C LEU A 21 9.43 18.39 -15.56
N CYS A 22 10.24 19.44 -15.75
CA CYS A 22 10.29 20.19 -17.01
C CYS A 22 10.66 19.30 -18.20
N HIS A 23 11.65 18.46 -18.03
CA HIS A 23 12.07 17.49 -19.06
C HIS A 23 10.96 16.47 -19.33
N ASP A 24 10.37 15.90 -18.29
CA ASP A 24 9.32 14.90 -18.37
C ASP A 24 8.07 15.41 -19.11
N LEU A 25 7.62 16.63 -18.77
CA LEU A 25 6.47 17.26 -19.43
C LEU A 25 6.75 17.58 -20.91
N ASN A 26 7.95 18.08 -21.22
CA ASN A 26 8.33 18.36 -22.60
C ASN A 26 8.43 17.09 -23.45
N GLU A 27 9.03 16.04 -22.90
CA GLU A 27 9.20 14.77 -23.62
C GLU A 27 7.87 14.05 -23.85
N ASN A 28 7.04 13.91 -22.80
CA ASN A 28 5.85 13.05 -22.87
C ASN A 28 4.60 13.79 -23.38
N LEU A 29 4.52 15.10 -23.22
CA LEU A 29 3.38 15.89 -23.68
C LEU A 29 3.70 16.74 -24.93
N HIS A 30 4.92 16.60 -25.48
CA HIS A 30 5.40 17.36 -26.65
C HIS A 30 5.27 18.87 -26.49
N LEU A 31 5.63 19.36 -25.29
CA LEU A 31 5.58 20.78 -24.94
C LEU A 31 6.96 21.44 -25.16
N SER A 32 6.98 22.77 -25.03
CA SER A 32 8.19 23.58 -25.16
C SER A 32 8.38 24.47 -23.92
N LEU A 33 8.20 23.89 -22.72
CA LEU A 33 8.45 24.60 -21.48
C LEU A 33 9.93 25.01 -21.39
N THR A 34 10.14 26.25 -21.05
CA THR A 34 11.50 26.78 -20.87
C THR A 34 12.03 26.58 -19.47
N ASN A 35 11.11 26.56 -18.47
CA ASN A 35 11.44 26.30 -17.09
C ASN A 35 10.19 25.81 -16.31
N VAL A 36 10.43 25.05 -15.25
CA VAL A 36 9.41 24.66 -14.25
C VAL A 36 10.00 24.95 -12.88
N ARG A 37 9.15 25.48 -11.98
CA ARG A 37 9.49 25.62 -10.56
C ARG A 37 8.52 24.80 -9.73
N THR A 38 9.04 24.07 -8.76
CA THR A 38 8.24 23.29 -7.80
C THR A 38 8.47 23.88 -6.41
N ILE A 39 7.37 24.26 -5.73
CA ILE A 39 7.39 24.94 -4.44
C ILE A 39 6.51 24.17 -3.49
N ASN A 40 7.08 23.64 -2.41
CA ASN A 40 6.30 23.02 -1.35
C ASN A 40 5.53 24.07 -0.55
N VAL A 41 4.28 23.80 -0.25
CA VAL A 41 3.41 24.68 0.55
C VAL A 41 3.07 23.97 1.84
N TYR A 42 3.19 24.69 2.95
CA TYR A 42 2.75 24.22 4.25
C TYR A 42 1.77 25.23 4.84
N ASP A 43 0.55 24.79 5.08
CA ASP A 43 -0.43 25.52 5.87
C ASP A 43 -0.32 25.03 7.31
N VAL A 44 0.19 25.87 8.19
CA VAL A 44 0.51 25.55 9.60
C VAL A 44 -0.47 26.26 10.51
N PHE A 45 -1.12 25.51 11.39
CA PHE A 45 -2.18 25.97 12.25
C PHE A 45 -1.82 25.78 13.73
N ASN A 46 -2.42 26.58 14.58
CA ASN A 46 -2.30 26.53 16.04
C ASN A 46 -0.89 26.77 16.56
N VAL A 47 -0.13 27.63 15.88
CA VAL A 47 1.22 28.01 16.27
C VAL A 47 1.31 29.51 16.56
N ASN A 48 2.25 29.95 17.40
CA ASN A 48 2.59 31.36 17.62
C ASN A 48 3.76 31.80 16.71
N GLY A 49 4.11 33.08 16.75
CA GLY A 49 5.15 33.68 15.91
C GLY A 49 6.55 33.08 16.14
N GLN A 50 6.88 32.66 17.34
CA GLN A 50 8.18 32.03 17.64
C GLN A 50 8.22 30.59 17.17
N GLU A 51 7.13 29.87 17.36
CA GLU A 51 7.00 28.47 16.91
C GLU A 51 7.09 28.35 15.39
N ILE A 52 6.43 29.26 14.64
CA ILE A 52 6.51 29.21 13.17
C ILE A 52 7.92 29.57 12.66
N GLU A 53 8.63 30.50 13.30
CA GLU A 53 10.02 30.79 12.92
C GLU A 53 10.94 29.59 13.20
N THR A 54 10.75 28.92 14.33
CA THR A 54 11.47 27.68 14.66
C THR A 54 11.17 26.58 13.63
N ALA A 55 9.89 26.41 13.28
CA ALA A 55 9.46 25.42 12.28
C ALA A 55 10.07 25.69 10.90
N LYS A 56 10.06 26.94 10.44
CA LYS A 56 10.65 27.33 9.14
C LYS A 56 12.12 26.96 9.05
N GLN A 57 12.89 27.20 10.11
CA GLN A 57 14.34 27.03 10.09
C GLN A 57 14.80 25.57 10.30
N ASN A 58 14.04 24.78 11.07
CA ASN A 58 14.52 23.50 11.56
C ASN A 58 13.68 22.29 11.09
N VAL A 59 12.49 22.53 10.52
CA VAL A 59 11.57 21.44 10.13
C VAL A 59 11.15 21.54 8.67
N LEU A 60 10.67 22.72 8.24
CA LEU A 60 10.03 22.86 6.93
C LEU A 60 11.03 23.09 5.81
N SER A 61 12.25 23.48 6.11
CA SER A 61 13.29 23.78 5.14
C SER A 61 14.68 23.35 5.58
N GLU A 62 15.57 23.21 4.59
CA GLU A 62 17.00 23.04 4.77
C GLU A 62 17.70 24.34 4.32
N THR A 63 18.28 25.07 5.25
CA THR A 63 18.82 26.43 5.03
C THR A 63 19.88 26.52 3.94
N VAL A 64 20.63 25.43 3.71
CA VAL A 64 21.65 25.36 2.67
C VAL A 64 21.03 25.30 1.28
N THR A 65 19.97 24.53 1.09
CA THR A 65 19.40 24.18 -0.21
C THR A 65 18.12 24.94 -0.55
N ASP A 66 17.45 25.51 0.45
CA ASP A 66 16.10 26.03 0.29
C ASP A 66 16.01 27.57 0.43
N ILE A 67 14.98 28.10 -0.20
CA ILE A 67 14.49 29.46 -0.04
C ILE A 67 13.11 29.36 0.64
N VAL A 68 12.93 30.08 1.74
CA VAL A 68 11.68 30.08 2.51
C VAL A 68 11.01 31.44 2.41
N SER A 69 9.71 31.48 2.16
CA SER A 69 8.91 32.69 2.07
C SER A 69 7.55 32.49 2.72
N MET A 70 6.96 33.59 3.23
CA MET A 70 5.56 33.63 3.71
C MET A 70 4.59 34.11 2.65
N SER A 71 5.09 34.54 1.50
CA SER A 71 4.32 34.96 0.35
C SER A 71 4.98 34.48 -0.94
N LEU A 72 4.18 34.29 -1.96
CA LEU A 72 4.63 33.87 -3.29
C LEU A 72 4.06 34.85 -4.32
N ASP A 73 4.95 35.45 -5.11
CA ASP A 73 4.54 36.31 -6.20
C ASP A 73 4.15 35.44 -7.41
N LEU A 74 2.86 35.44 -7.70
CA LEU A 74 2.23 34.69 -8.80
C LEU A 74 1.62 35.62 -9.86
N GLU A 75 1.81 36.94 -9.75
CA GLU A 75 1.26 37.90 -10.71
C GLU A 75 1.88 37.69 -12.10
N GLY A 76 1.02 37.49 -13.09
CA GLY A 76 1.44 37.20 -14.45
C GLY A 76 2.14 35.86 -14.67
N LYS A 77 2.07 34.96 -13.70
CA LYS A 77 2.65 33.60 -13.81
C LYS A 77 1.57 32.59 -14.18
N THR A 78 1.95 31.65 -15.02
CA THR A 78 1.18 30.43 -15.29
C THR A 78 1.52 29.41 -14.22
N TYR A 79 0.54 28.99 -13.42
CA TYR A 79 0.74 28.04 -12.36
C TYR A 79 -0.52 27.23 -12.06
N PHE A 80 -0.33 26.12 -11.38
CA PHE A 80 -1.38 25.42 -10.64
C PHE A 80 -0.81 24.92 -9.30
N ALA A 81 -1.68 24.64 -8.35
CA ALA A 81 -1.27 24.07 -7.08
C ALA A 81 -2.06 22.81 -6.79
N VAL A 82 -1.46 21.88 -6.05
CA VAL A 82 -2.07 20.58 -5.70
C VAL A 82 -1.97 20.34 -4.20
N GLU A 83 -2.94 19.60 -3.68
CA GLU A 83 -2.97 19.08 -2.32
C GLU A 83 -3.55 17.66 -2.31
N PHE A 84 -3.31 16.91 -1.23
CA PHE A 84 -3.94 15.62 -1.06
C PHE A 84 -5.46 15.75 -0.89
N LEU A 85 -6.18 14.73 -1.35
CA LEU A 85 -7.63 14.65 -1.11
C LEU A 85 -7.93 14.54 0.39
N PRO A 86 -9.09 15.04 0.84
CA PRO A 86 -9.56 14.84 2.20
C PRO A 86 -9.60 13.37 2.58
N GLY A 87 -9.05 13.02 3.75
CA GLY A 87 -8.98 11.65 4.22
C GLY A 87 -7.79 10.83 3.69
N GLN A 88 -7.02 11.35 2.75
CA GLN A 88 -5.74 10.76 2.35
C GLN A 88 -4.64 11.09 3.36
N TYR A 89 -3.75 10.13 3.61
CA TYR A 89 -2.61 10.32 4.50
C TYR A 89 -1.55 11.22 3.86
N ASP A 90 -1.36 12.40 4.44
CA ASP A 90 -0.31 13.35 4.07
C ASP A 90 0.94 13.12 4.92
N GLN A 91 1.84 12.26 4.40
CA GLN A 91 3.08 11.89 5.10
C GLN A 91 3.98 13.09 5.42
N ARG A 92 4.03 14.09 4.52
CA ARG A 92 4.85 15.29 4.70
C ARG A 92 4.30 16.16 5.83
N ALA A 93 3.00 16.35 5.86
CA ALA A 93 2.32 17.09 6.93
C ALA A 93 2.45 16.37 8.28
N ASP A 94 2.24 15.05 8.32
CA ASP A 94 2.38 14.26 9.56
C ASP A 94 3.80 14.34 10.13
N SER A 95 4.82 14.21 9.28
CA SER A 95 6.21 14.35 9.70
C SER A 95 6.52 15.76 10.21
N ALA A 96 6.00 16.80 9.55
CA ALA A 96 6.15 18.18 9.99
C ALA A 96 5.49 18.42 11.36
N ILE A 97 4.28 17.90 11.57
CA ILE A 97 3.58 17.98 12.86
C ILE A 97 4.44 17.36 13.95
N GLN A 98 4.89 16.11 13.79
CA GLN A 98 5.69 15.41 14.80
C GLN A 98 6.98 16.17 15.13
N CYS A 99 7.69 16.68 14.12
CA CYS A 99 8.92 17.45 14.34
C CYS A 99 8.67 18.77 15.05
N ILE A 100 7.61 19.50 14.69
CA ILE A 100 7.26 20.77 15.36
C ILE A 100 6.85 20.50 16.82
N GLN A 101 6.05 19.48 17.08
CA GLN A 101 5.67 19.06 18.44
C GLN A 101 6.90 18.78 19.31
N LEU A 102 7.86 18.01 18.78
CA LEU A 102 9.10 17.68 19.49
C LEU A 102 9.95 18.92 19.80
N LEU A 103 10.00 19.90 18.92
CA LEU A 103 10.83 21.09 19.08
C LEU A 103 10.19 22.15 19.96
N THR A 104 8.87 22.27 19.93
CA THR A 104 8.14 23.38 20.57
C THR A 104 7.37 22.96 21.83
N GLY A 105 7.10 21.66 21.99
CA GLY A 105 6.23 21.12 23.03
C GLY A 105 4.73 21.45 22.78
N ASN A 106 4.37 21.93 21.59
CA ASN A 106 3.00 22.28 21.23
C ASN A 106 2.28 21.09 20.58
N ASP A 107 1.45 20.37 21.33
CA ASP A 107 0.71 19.20 20.84
C ASP A 107 -0.51 19.56 19.96
N GLU A 108 -0.93 20.85 19.94
CA GLU A 108 -2.08 21.32 19.19
C GLU A 108 -1.76 21.66 17.72
N VAL A 109 -0.47 21.69 17.35
CA VAL A 109 -0.06 22.03 15.98
C VAL A 109 -0.70 21.10 14.95
N ARG A 110 -1.17 21.70 13.84
CA ARG A 110 -1.69 20.98 12.68
C ARG A 110 -1.02 21.52 11.42
N VAL A 111 -0.82 20.67 10.43
CA VAL A 111 -0.22 21.03 9.15
C VAL A 111 -1.00 20.38 8.02
N LYS A 112 -1.18 21.09 6.92
CA LYS A 112 -1.52 20.54 5.60
C LYS A 112 -0.37 20.81 4.65
N SER A 113 -0.05 19.89 3.77
CA SER A 113 0.96 20.13 2.74
C SER A 113 0.37 20.20 1.34
N GLY A 114 1.11 20.81 0.44
CA GLY A 114 0.76 20.91 -0.96
C GLY A 114 1.98 21.31 -1.79
N LYS A 115 1.76 21.50 -3.08
CA LYS A 115 2.82 21.90 -4.00
C LYS A 115 2.29 22.92 -5.02
N VAL A 116 3.05 23.96 -5.30
CA VAL A 116 2.80 24.86 -6.41
C VAL A 116 3.76 24.55 -7.54
N ILE A 117 3.22 24.44 -8.74
CA ILE A 117 3.97 24.24 -9.98
C ILE A 117 3.80 25.50 -10.82
N ILE A 118 4.92 26.20 -11.08
CA ILE A 118 4.96 27.37 -11.96
C ILE A 118 5.61 26.95 -13.29
N LEU A 119 4.98 27.34 -14.40
CA LEU A 119 5.32 26.93 -15.73
C LEU A 119 5.73 28.16 -16.56
N ASP A 120 6.92 28.15 -17.14
CA ASP A 120 7.37 29.16 -18.07
C ASP A 120 7.41 28.57 -19.50
N GLY A 121 6.95 29.33 -20.49
CA GLY A 121 6.92 28.90 -21.90
C GLY A 121 5.61 28.23 -22.34
N ILE A 122 4.56 28.28 -21.52
CA ILE A 122 3.22 27.81 -21.88
C ILE A 122 2.56 28.80 -22.84
N ALA A 123 1.91 28.27 -23.89
CA ALA A 123 1.27 29.03 -24.93
C ALA A 123 -0.26 29.09 -24.80
N SER A 124 -0.91 28.14 -24.11
CA SER A 124 -2.36 28.04 -24.08
C SER A 124 -2.93 27.37 -22.82
N GLU A 125 -4.20 27.67 -22.52
CA GLU A 125 -4.95 26.99 -21.44
C GLU A 125 -5.11 25.47 -21.71
N VAL A 126 -5.17 25.06 -22.95
CA VAL A 126 -5.26 23.65 -23.34
C VAL A 126 -4.01 22.88 -22.89
N GLU A 127 -2.83 23.49 -23.04
CA GLU A 127 -1.57 22.88 -22.57
C GLU A 127 -1.54 22.76 -21.06
N ILE A 128 -2.08 23.75 -20.33
CA ILE A 128 -2.19 23.69 -18.87
C ILE A 128 -3.08 22.52 -18.43
N GLU A 129 -4.26 22.37 -19.05
CA GLU A 129 -5.16 21.27 -18.75
C GLU A 129 -4.52 19.90 -19.09
N LYS A 130 -3.80 19.80 -20.19
CA LYS A 130 -3.03 18.59 -20.53
C LYS A 130 -1.99 18.25 -19.46
N ILE A 131 -1.30 19.26 -18.96
CA ILE A 131 -0.31 19.08 -17.88
C ILE A 131 -0.99 18.63 -16.58
N LYS A 132 -2.14 19.25 -16.20
CA LYS A 132 -2.87 18.88 -15.00
C LYS A 132 -3.36 17.44 -15.06
N GLN A 133 -3.95 17.01 -16.19
CA GLN A 133 -4.40 15.63 -16.40
C GLN A 133 -3.26 14.62 -16.31
N TYR A 134 -2.07 14.99 -16.75
CA TYR A 134 -0.89 14.14 -16.65
C TYR A 134 -0.30 14.10 -15.25
N TYR A 135 -0.29 15.22 -14.53
CA TYR A 135 0.39 15.38 -13.24
C TYR A 135 -0.47 14.98 -12.04
N ILE A 136 -1.79 15.32 -12.07
CA ILE A 136 -2.72 15.12 -10.97
C ILE A 136 -3.32 13.72 -11.07
N ASN A 137 -2.97 12.86 -10.13
CA ASN A 137 -3.68 11.61 -9.95
C ASN A 137 -4.95 11.87 -9.12
N PRO A 138 -6.15 11.73 -9.69
CA PRO A 138 -7.41 12.09 -9.00
C PRO A 138 -7.75 11.17 -7.82
N ILE A 139 -7.08 10.04 -7.67
CA ILE A 139 -7.20 9.16 -6.48
C ILE A 139 -6.50 9.76 -5.26
N GLU A 140 -5.41 10.48 -5.49
CA GLU A 140 -4.51 10.94 -4.45
C GLU A 140 -4.64 12.44 -4.19
N MET A 141 -4.79 13.23 -5.27
CA MET A 141 -4.63 14.69 -5.22
C MET A 141 -5.77 15.41 -5.94
N ARG A 142 -5.94 16.67 -5.56
CA ARG A 142 -6.80 17.66 -6.23
C ARG A 142 -6.06 18.98 -6.41
N GLU A 143 -6.62 19.85 -7.24
CA GLU A 143 -6.15 21.25 -7.28
C GLU A 143 -6.39 21.95 -5.95
N LYS A 144 -5.39 22.73 -5.52
CA LYS A 144 -5.43 23.57 -4.32
C LYS A 144 -5.68 25.03 -4.71
N ASP A 145 -6.70 25.63 -4.13
CA ASP A 145 -6.90 27.08 -4.23
C ASP A 145 -6.02 27.83 -3.23
N LEU A 146 -5.01 28.53 -3.76
CA LEU A 146 -4.11 29.34 -2.93
C LEU A 146 -4.75 30.65 -2.43
N GLN A 147 -5.86 31.08 -3.01
CA GLN A 147 -6.59 32.29 -2.61
C GLN A 147 -7.63 32.01 -1.52
N ALA A 148 -8.02 30.75 -1.36
CA ALA A 148 -8.94 30.36 -0.30
C ALA A 148 -8.36 30.68 1.09
N PRO A 149 -9.20 31.10 2.04
CA PRO A 149 -8.79 31.27 3.43
C PRO A 149 -8.18 30.00 3.99
N LEU A 150 -7.17 30.15 4.84
CA LEU A 150 -6.58 29.00 5.52
C LEU A 150 -7.62 28.35 6.43
N SER A 151 -7.90 27.08 6.24
CA SER A 151 -8.77 26.28 7.09
C SER A 151 -8.18 24.89 7.27
N PHE A 152 -8.09 24.45 8.52
CA PHE A 152 -7.75 23.07 8.81
C PHE A 152 -8.98 22.17 8.69
N ASP A 153 -10.11 22.64 9.21
CA ASP A 153 -11.37 21.91 9.17
C ASP A 153 -11.97 22.07 7.77
N GLU A 154 -12.05 20.97 7.06
CA GLU A 154 -12.95 20.88 5.93
C GLU A 154 -14.33 20.62 6.54
N ASN A 155 -15.29 21.47 6.23
CA ASN A 155 -16.70 21.22 6.56
C ASN A 155 -17.21 20.08 5.68
N VAL A 156 -16.72 18.88 5.93
CA VAL A 156 -17.29 17.67 5.39
C VAL A 156 -18.43 17.29 6.31
N GLU A 157 -19.64 17.46 5.87
CA GLU A 157 -20.81 16.88 6.52
C GLU A 157 -20.62 15.35 6.50
N ILE A 158 -20.39 14.78 7.68
CA ILE A 158 -20.25 13.32 7.81
C ILE A 158 -21.68 12.77 7.82
N GLU A 159 -22.07 12.14 6.74
CA GLU A 159 -23.34 11.42 6.67
C GLU A 159 -23.27 10.16 7.55
N ASP A 160 -24.40 9.82 8.16
CA ASP A 160 -24.55 8.56 8.87
C ASP A 160 -24.41 7.38 7.88
N VAL A 161 -23.91 6.27 8.37
CA VAL A 161 -23.77 5.06 7.55
C VAL A 161 -25.16 4.58 7.11
N PRO A 162 -25.45 4.49 5.80
CA PRO A 162 -26.76 4.10 5.32
C PRO A 162 -27.07 2.63 5.64
N THR A 163 -28.34 2.36 5.90
CA THR A 163 -28.89 1.01 5.99
C THR A 163 -29.59 0.68 4.67
N TYR A 164 -29.36 -0.51 4.14
CA TYR A 164 -30.01 -0.97 2.91
C TYR A 164 -31.43 -1.45 3.18
N GLU A 165 -32.37 -0.50 3.22
CA GLU A 165 -33.76 -0.77 3.54
C GLU A 165 -34.39 -1.78 2.58
N GLY A 166 -35.07 -2.78 3.15
CA GLY A 166 -35.71 -3.87 2.40
C GLY A 166 -34.78 -4.99 1.94
N PHE A 167 -33.48 -4.90 2.22
CA PHE A 167 -32.48 -5.90 1.79
C PHE A 167 -32.86 -7.33 2.17
N ILE A 168 -33.37 -7.52 3.37
CA ILE A 168 -33.78 -8.86 3.86
C ILE A 168 -34.91 -9.49 3.05
N ASP A 169 -35.64 -8.70 2.25
CA ASP A 169 -36.78 -9.15 1.43
C ASP A 169 -36.51 -9.07 -0.09
N TYR A 170 -35.29 -8.75 -0.49
CA TYR A 170 -34.93 -8.69 -1.91
C TYR A 170 -35.09 -10.05 -2.58
N SER A 171 -35.61 -10.04 -3.81
CA SER A 171 -35.63 -11.22 -4.69
C SER A 171 -34.21 -11.53 -5.18
N ASP A 172 -34.02 -12.74 -5.74
CA ASP A 172 -32.74 -13.15 -6.34
C ASP A 172 -32.30 -12.17 -7.46
N GLU A 173 -33.24 -11.63 -8.23
CA GLU A 173 -32.97 -10.64 -9.28
C GLU A 173 -32.49 -9.32 -8.67
N LEU A 174 -33.14 -8.83 -7.61
CA LEU A 174 -32.72 -7.61 -6.92
C LEU A 174 -31.36 -7.79 -6.22
N LEU A 175 -31.07 -8.93 -5.65
CA LEU A 175 -29.77 -9.24 -5.05
C LEU A 175 -28.66 -9.26 -6.12
N ASN A 176 -28.95 -9.85 -7.28
CA ASN A 176 -27.97 -9.88 -8.37
C ASN A 176 -27.69 -8.47 -8.94
N ASN A 177 -28.72 -7.64 -9.11
CA ASN A 177 -28.54 -6.25 -9.50
C ASN A 177 -27.77 -5.45 -8.45
N PHE A 178 -28.07 -5.66 -7.16
CA PHE A 178 -27.37 -5.05 -6.05
C PHE A 178 -25.86 -5.37 -6.06
N LEU A 179 -25.48 -6.63 -6.30
CA LEU A 179 -24.09 -7.05 -6.42
C LEU A 179 -23.37 -6.27 -7.54
N HIS A 180 -24.02 -6.14 -8.70
CA HIS A 180 -23.45 -5.42 -9.84
C HIS A 180 -23.35 -3.90 -9.60
N GLU A 181 -24.40 -3.28 -9.07
CA GLU A 181 -24.45 -1.84 -8.79
C GLU A 181 -23.39 -1.41 -7.76
N HIS A 182 -23.20 -2.23 -6.72
CA HIS A 182 -22.20 -1.97 -5.69
C HIS A 182 -20.83 -2.60 -5.98
N GLY A 183 -20.68 -3.24 -7.14
CA GLY A 183 -19.43 -3.86 -7.56
C GLY A 183 -18.86 -4.84 -6.54
N MET A 184 -19.70 -5.67 -5.93
CA MET A 184 -19.27 -6.62 -4.89
C MET A 184 -18.55 -7.84 -5.47
N ALA A 185 -17.65 -8.43 -4.70
CA ALA A 185 -16.90 -9.63 -5.06
C ALA A 185 -17.68 -10.93 -4.74
N MET A 186 -18.73 -10.84 -3.96
CA MET A 186 -19.61 -11.96 -3.59
C MET A 186 -20.38 -12.50 -4.78
N THR A 187 -20.69 -13.82 -4.74
CA THR A 187 -21.64 -14.45 -5.65
C THR A 187 -23.07 -14.27 -5.16
N LEU A 188 -24.05 -14.59 -6.04
CA LEU A 188 -25.48 -14.57 -5.66
C LEU A 188 -25.75 -15.51 -4.48
N ASP A 189 -25.13 -16.68 -4.44
CA ASP A 189 -25.31 -17.63 -3.33
C ASP A 189 -24.71 -17.12 -2.02
N ASP A 190 -23.59 -16.42 -2.06
CA ASP A 190 -22.96 -15.81 -0.89
C ASP A 190 -23.88 -14.73 -0.29
N ILE A 191 -24.38 -13.80 -1.10
CA ILE A 191 -25.25 -12.72 -0.61
C ILE A 191 -26.61 -13.23 -0.13
N LYS A 192 -27.13 -14.31 -0.72
CA LYS A 192 -28.34 -15.00 -0.22
C LYS A 192 -28.11 -15.61 1.16
N MET A 193 -26.94 -16.17 1.42
CA MET A 193 -26.59 -16.67 2.73
C MET A 193 -26.56 -15.54 3.77
N ILE A 194 -25.95 -14.40 3.40
CA ILE A 194 -25.90 -13.20 4.23
C ILE A 194 -27.33 -12.66 4.47
N GLN A 195 -28.14 -12.55 3.44
CA GLN A 195 -29.54 -12.13 3.55
C GLN A 195 -30.30 -13.03 4.52
N ALA A 196 -30.13 -14.35 4.43
CA ALA A 196 -30.77 -15.31 5.31
C ALA A 196 -30.34 -15.13 6.78
N TYR A 197 -29.07 -14.81 7.03
CA TYR A 197 -28.55 -14.51 8.36
C TYR A 197 -29.20 -13.24 8.93
N PHE A 198 -29.18 -12.13 8.19
CA PHE A 198 -29.79 -10.88 8.65
C PHE A 198 -31.30 -11.03 8.88
N ARG A 199 -32.00 -11.79 8.04
CA ARG A 199 -33.44 -12.08 8.21
C ARG A 199 -33.74 -12.90 9.45
N LYS A 200 -32.96 -13.95 9.73
CA LYS A 200 -33.27 -14.94 10.76
C LYS A 200 -32.68 -14.61 12.14
N GLU A 201 -31.39 -14.23 12.13
CA GLU A 201 -30.63 -14.03 13.36
C GLU A 201 -30.67 -12.56 13.80
N GLU A 202 -30.23 -11.64 12.92
CA GLU A 202 -30.18 -10.21 13.24
C GLU A 202 -31.55 -9.53 13.23
N ARG A 203 -32.49 -10.01 12.40
CA ARG A 203 -33.85 -9.49 12.23
C ARG A 203 -33.90 -7.99 11.88
N ARG A 204 -32.98 -7.53 11.12
CA ARG A 204 -32.85 -6.16 10.65
C ARG A 204 -32.16 -6.12 9.28
N ASN A 205 -32.23 -4.99 8.61
CA ASN A 205 -31.46 -4.76 7.42
C ASN A 205 -29.97 -4.50 7.77
N PRO A 206 -29.02 -4.89 6.90
CA PRO A 206 -27.61 -4.57 7.07
C PRO A 206 -27.32 -3.12 6.72
N THR A 207 -26.28 -2.58 7.37
CA THR A 207 -25.67 -1.31 6.97
C THR A 207 -24.71 -1.52 5.78
N GLU A 208 -24.38 -0.43 5.09
CA GLU A 208 -23.38 -0.44 4.03
C GLU A 208 -22.03 -0.97 4.54
N THR A 209 -21.60 -0.52 5.72
CA THR A 209 -20.33 -0.96 6.32
C THR A 209 -20.32 -2.47 6.56
N GLU A 210 -21.40 -3.03 7.08
CA GLU A 210 -21.48 -4.48 7.33
C GLU A 210 -21.36 -5.27 6.04
N LEU A 211 -22.06 -4.86 4.96
CA LEU A 211 -21.96 -5.56 3.68
C LEU A 211 -20.58 -5.39 3.02
N LYS A 212 -19.96 -4.22 3.11
CA LYS A 212 -18.60 -4.00 2.58
C LYS A 212 -17.54 -4.82 3.34
N VAL A 213 -17.66 -4.94 4.66
CA VAL A 213 -16.78 -5.79 5.46
C VAL A 213 -16.95 -7.26 5.07
N LEU A 214 -18.19 -7.73 4.96
CA LEU A 214 -18.47 -9.10 4.53
C LEU A 214 -17.95 -9.35 3.11
N ASP A 215 -18.18 -8.44 2.17
CA ASP A 215 -17.65 -8.52 0.80
C ASP A 215 -16.12 -8.64 0.76
N THR A 216 -15.43 -7.92 1.64
CA THR A 216 -13.98 -8.02 1.78
C THR A 216 -13.55 -9.43 2.17
N TYR A 217 -14.24 -10.07 3.13
CA TYR A 217 -13.97 -11.45 3.51
C TYR A 217 -14.31 -12.46 2.40
N TRP A 218 -15.26 -12.14 1.53
CA TRP A 218 -15.64 -12.97 0.38
C TRP A 218 -14.79 -12.74 -0.86
N SER A 219 -13.94 -11.73 -0.85
CA SER A 219 -13.04 -11.45 -1.98
C SER A 219 -12.03 -12.58 -2.21
N ASP A 220 -11.59 -12.74 -3.44
CA ASP A 220 -10.56 -13.73 -3.79
C ASP A 220 -9.23 -13.48 -3.06
N HIS A 221 -8.95 -12.21 -2.71
CA HIS A 221 -7.81 -11.83 -1.89
C HIS A 221 -7.78 -12.56 -0.52
N CYS A 222 -8.92 -12.70 0.13
CA CYS A 222 -9.03 -13.35 1.44
C CYS A 222 -9.30 -14.85 1.34
N ARG A 223 -10.14 -15.27 0.39
CA ARG A 223 -10.60 -16.69 0.26
C ARG A 223 -9.75 -17.52 -0.69
N HIS A 224 -8.99 -16.92 -1.58
CA HIS A 224 -8.20 -17.59 -2.60
C HIS A 224 -9.03 -18.55 -3.49
N THR A 225 -10.26 -18.19 -3.79
CA THR A 225 -11.22 -19.05 -4.51
C THR A 225 -10.72 -19.48 -5.88
N THR A 226 -9.97 -18.62 -6.58
CA THR A 226 -9.31 -18.94 -7.85
C THR A 226 -8.34 -20.11 -7.70
N PHE A 227 -7.52 -20.12 -6.63
CA PHE A 227 -6.58 -21.21 -6.35
C PHE A 227 -7.26 -22.46 -5.80
N GLU A 228 -8.45 -22.33 -5.23
CA GLU A 228 -9.27 -23.46 -4.74
C GLU A 228 -10.25 -24.01 -5.79
N THR A 229 -10.19 -23.50 -7.04
CA THR A 229 -10.97 -24.06 -8.16
C THR A 229 -10.67 -25.53 -8.33
N LEU A 230 -11.73 -26.35 -8.41
CA LEU A 230 -11.62 -27.79 -8.58
C LEU A 230 -11.12 -28.13 -9.99
N ILE A 231 -10.12 -28.99 -10.05
CA ILE A 231 -9.58 -29.51 -11.31
C ILE A 231 -10.12 -30.93 -11.50
N GLU A 232 -11.02 -31.08 -12.47
CA GLU A 232 -11.67 -32.38 -12.75
C GLU A 232 -10.93 -33.13 -13.85
N ASN A 233 -10.44 -32.44 -14.88
CA ASN A 233 -9.79 -33.04 -16.02
C ASN A 233 -8.49 -32.31 -16.35
N VAL A 234 -7.46 -33.09 -16.66
CA VAL A 234 -6.17 -32.57 -17.11
C VAL A 234 -5.82 -33.23 -18.46
N THR A 235 -5.53 -32.39 -19.44
CA THR A 235 -5.08 -32.82 -20.76
C THR A 235 -3.76 -32.16 -21.11
N PHE A 236 -2.91 -32.85 -21.83
CA PHE A 236 -1.62 -32.33 -22.28
C PHE A 236 -1.63 -32.19 -23.78
N GLU A 237 -1.34 -31.01 -24.28
CA GLU A 237 -1.15 -30.80 -25.72
C GLU A 237 0.10 -31.49 -26.21
N SER A 238 0.06 -32.01 -27.44
CA SER A 238 1.24 -32.60 -28.09
C SER A 238 2.26 -31.50 -28.39
N GLY A 239 3.51 -31.73 -28.03
CA GLY A 239 4.59 -30.77 -28.26
C GLY A 239 5.88 -31.15 -27.55
N ARG A 240 6.88 -30.29 -27.63
CA ARG A 240 8.22 -30.53 -27.08
C ARG A 240 8.24 -30.88 -25.58
N PHE A 241 7.30 -30.38 -24.83
CA PHE A 241 7.25 -30.52 -23.35
C PHE A 241 6.19 -31.50 -22.87
N HIS A 242 5.47 -32.16 -23.78
CA HIS A 242 4.37 -33.08 -23.45
C HIS A 242 4.77 -34.11 -22.38
N ASP A 243 5.83 -34.88 -22.63
CA ASP A 243 6.23 -35.99 -21.76
C ASP A 243 6.69 -35.49 -20.38
N ILE A 244 7.40 -34.35 -20.34
CA ILE A 244 7.85 -33.75 -19.07
C ILE A 244 6.65 -33.28 -18.23
N LEU A 245 5.68 -32.61 -18.85
CA LEU A 245 4.48 -32.13 -18.16
C LEU A 245 3.62 -33.29 -17.65
N GLN A 246 3.45 -34.33 -18.49
CA GLN A 246 2.73 -35.55 -18.09
C GLN A 246 3.40 -36.24 -16.91
N GLN A 247 4.71 -36.45 -16.97
CA GLN A 247 5.48 -37.07 -15.89
C GLN A 247 5.40 -36.24 -14.60
N THR A 248 5.52 -34.93 -14.68
CA THR A 248 5.40 -34.03 -13.51
C THR A 248 4.02 -34.13 -12.86
N PHE A 249 2.98 -34.24 -13.68
CA PHE A 249 1.62 -34.42 -13.16
C PHE A 249 1.42 -35.78 -12.51
N GLU A 250 1.99 -36.85 -13.07
CA GLU A 250 1.98 -38.19 -12.47
C GLU A 250 2.71 -38.18 -11.11
N GLU A 251 3.84 -37.50 -11.00
CA GLU A 251 4.56 -37.31 -9.73
C GLU A 251 3.70 -36.55 -8.72
N TYR A 252 3.01 -35.47 -9.14
CA TYR A 252 2.05 -34.76 -8.31
C TYR A 252 0.95 -35.69 -7.77
N CYS A 253 0.36 -36.52 -8.61
CA CYS A 253 -0.66 -37.48 -8.17
C CYS A 253 -0.10 -38.50 -7.15
N MET A 254 1.13 -38.96 -7.33
CA MET A 254 1.79 -39.81 -6.35
C MET A 254 2.08 -39.08 -5.02
N MET A 255 2.48 -37.81 -5.06
CA MET A 255 2.66 -37.00 -3.84
C MET A 255 1.34 -36.86 -3.07
N ARG A 256 0.23 -36.61 -3.77
CA ARG A 256 -1.09 -36.52 -3.15
C ARG A 256 -1.44 -37.79 -2.38
N GLU A 257 -1.20 -38.97 -2.98
CA GLU A 257 -1.41 -40.25 -2.32
C GLU A 257 -0.55 -40.38 -1.06
N ARG A 258 0.75 -40.08 -1.16
CA ARG A 258 1.69 -40.14 -0.03
C ARG A 258 1.38 -39.15 1.10
N VAL A 259 0.92 -37.92 0.76
CA VAL A 259 0.71 -36.84 1.73
C VAL A 259 -0.64 -36.95 2.42
N HIS A 260 -1.72 -37.10 1.68
CA HIS A 260 -3.09 -37.05 2.24
C HIS A 260 -4.04 -38.13 1.70
N HIS A 261 -3.52 -39.18 1.04
CA HIS A 261 -4.30 -40.32 0.53
C HIS A 261 -5.47 -39.86 -0.37
N ASN A 262 -5.24 -38.88 -1.23
CA ASN A 262 -6.23 -38.29 -2.15
C ASN A 262 -7.52 -37.77 -1.47
N ARG A 263 -7.48 -37.51 -0.15
CA ARG A 263 -8.67 -37.03 0.60
C ARG A 263 -9.04 -35.58 0.35
N LYS A 264 -8.07 -34.79 -0.16
CA LYS A 264 -8.31 -33.39 -0.53
C LYS A 264 -8.65 -33.30 -2.01
N PRO A 265 -9.48 -32.34 -2.43
CA PRO A 265 -9.73 -32.10 -3.84
C PRO A 265 -8.45 -31.67 -4.58
N MET A 266 -8.41 -31.91 -5.87
CA MET A 266 -7.34 -31.42 -6.73
C MET A 266 -7.63 -29.95 -7.04
N THR A 267 -6.73 -29.05 -6.63
CA THR A 267 -6.83 -27.60 -6.85
C THR A 267 -5.45 -27.04 -7.17
N LEU A 268 -5.40 -25.80 -7.69
CA LEU A 268 -4.11 -25.11 -7.89
C LEU A 268 -3.35 -24.92 -6.56
N MET A 269 -4.06 -24.67 -5.46
CA MET A 269 -3.47 -24.55 -4.12
C MET A 269 -2.87 -25.87 -3.64
N ASP A 270 -3.55 -27.00 -3.93
CA ASP A 270 -3.00 -28.32 -3.62
C ASP A 270 -1.70 -28.57 -4.41
N MET A 271 -1.71 -28.27 -5.73
CA MET A 271 -0.50 -28.37 -6.57
C MET A 271 0.65 -27.51 -6.05
N ALA A 272 0.38 -26.26 -5.71
CA ALA A 272 1.39 -25.31 -5.24
C ALA A 272 2.04 -25.73 -3.92
N THR A 273 1.29 -26.42 -3.05
CA THR A 273 1.74 -26.71 -1.67
C THR A 273 2.13 -28.16 -1.41
N ILE A 274 1.84 -29.08 -2.32
CA ILE A 274 2.00 -30.52 -2.06
C ILE A 274 3.46 -30.93 -1.85
N ALA A 275 4.39 -30.40 -2.64
CA ALA A 275 5.80 -30.73 -2.52
C ALA A 275 6.38 -30.31 -1.16
N MET A 276 6.02 -29.11 -0.68
CA MET A 276 6.41 -28.66 0.68
C MET A 276 5.83 -29.56 1.74
N LYS A 277 4.55 -29.95 1.62
CA LYS A 277 3.89 -30.85 2.58
C LYS A 277 4.53 -32.24 2.60
N GLU A 278 4.97 -32.75 1.44
CA GLU A 278 5.72 -34.00 1.36
C GLU A 278 7.08 -33.88 2.02
N GLN A 279 7.86 -32.84 1.71
CA GLN A 279 9.17 -32.61 2.34
C GLN A 279 9.05 -32.51 3.87
N ARG A 280 8.01 -31.81 4.36
CA ARG A 280 7.73 -31.74 5.80
C ARG A 280 7.44 -33.12 6.39
N LYS A 281 6.64 -33.97 5.70
CA LYS A 281 6.34 -35.33 6.13
C LYS A 281 7.57 -36.24 6.15
N LEU A 282 8.49 -36.02 5.23
CA LEU A 282 9.79 -36.73 5.15
C LEU A 282 10.82 -36.25 6.18
N GLY A 283 10.54 -35.19 6.92
CA GLY A 283 11.46 -34.62 7.91
C GLY A 283 12.58 -33.76 7.33
N SER A 284 12.47 -33.32 6.08
CA SER A 284 13.45 -32.45 5.44
C SER A 284 13.31 -30.97 5.83
N LEU A 285 12.23 -30.59 6.55
CA LEU A 285 11.94 -29.24 6.99
C LEU A 285 11.84 -29.18 8.53
N ASN A 286 12.79 -29.81 9.23
CA ASN A 286 12.79 -29.84 10.71
C ASN A 286 13.20 -28.50 11.34
N ASP A 287 13.83 -27.64 10.58
CA ASP A 287 14.19 -26.27 10.93
C ASP A 287 13.04 -25.28 10.79
N LEU A 288 11.91 -25.68 10.14
CA LEU A 288 10.73 -24.83 10.00
C LEU A 288 10.07 -24.60 11.37
N GLU A 289 9.95 -23.34 11.77
CA GLU A 289 9.13 -22.95 12.93
C GLU A 289 7.64 -23.24 12.65
N VAL A 290 7.00 -23.96 13.55
CA VAL A 290 5.56 -24.24 13.48
C VAL A 290 4.84 -23.45 14.57
N SER A 291 4.07 -22.44 14.19
CA SER A 291 3.28 -21.62 15.12
C SER A 291 1.94 -21.22 14.50
N ASP A 292 1.06 -20.65 15.32
CA ASP A 292 -0.20 -20.04 14.84
C ASP A 292 0.02 -18.65 14.21
N GLU A 293 1.23 -18.10 14.30
CA GLU A 293 1.61 -16.84 13.68
C GLU A 293 2.31 -17.14 12.35
N ILE A 294 1.60 -16.98 11.24
CA ILE A 294 2.03 -17.43 9.91
C ILE A 294 2.25 -16.27 8.91
N ASN A 295 2.38 -15.04 9.40
CA ASN A 295 2.54 -13.87 8.54
C ASN A 295 3.85 -13.89 7.74
N ALA A 296 4.90 -14.52 8.29
CA ALA A 296 6.18 -14.73 7.62
C ALA A 296 6.61 -16.20 7.76
N CYS A 297 7.39 -16.70 6.81
CA CYS A 297 8.04 -18.00 6.94
C CYS A 297 9.23 -17.86 7.91
N SER A 298 9.27 -18.67 8.95
CA SER A 298 10.34 -18.68 9.97
C SER A 298 11.04 -20.01 10.01
N ILE A 299 12.38 -19.98 10.06
CA ILE A 299 13.22 -21.17 10.27
C ILE A 299 14.18 -20.92 11.42
N TYR A 300 14.51 -21.99 12.15
CA TYR A 300 15.57 -21.97 13.15
C TYR A 300 16.94 -22.03 12.46
N ILE A 301 17.84 -21.16 12.87
CA ILE A 301 19.23 -21.15 12.41
C ILE A 301 20.16 -21.00 13.62
N ASP A 302 21.36 -21.49 13.51
CA ASP A 302 22.43 -21.27 14.46
C ASP A 302 23.28 -20.08 14.00
N VAL A 303 23.47 -19.10 14.87
CA VAL A 303 24.27 -17.90 14.61
C VAL A 303 25.46 -17.88 15.56
N ASP A 304 26.66 -17.71 15.02
CA ASP A 304 27.86 -17.44 15.84
C ASP A 304 27.86 -15.98 16.32
N VAL A 305 27.85 -15.79 17.62
CA VAL A 305 27.90 -14.46 18.23
C VAL A 305 29.13 -14.47 19.19
N ASP A 306 30.18 -13.81 18.77
CA ASP A 306 31.43 -13.71 19.55
C ASP A 306 32.03 -15.07 19.95
N GLY A 307 31.87 -16.11 19.11
CA GLY A 307 32.34 -17.47 19.32
C GLY A 307 31.40 -18.38 20.12
N GLU A 308 30.21 -17.90 20.48
CA GLU A 308 29.14 -18.69 21.07
C GLU A 308 28.01 -18.89 20.06
N THR A 309 27.51 -20.13 19.93
CA THR A 309 26.40 -20.44 19.05
C THR A 309 25.06 -20.13 19.71
N GLU A 310 24.26 -19.29 19.08
CA GLU A 310 22.94 -18.92 19.56
C GLU A 310 21.86 -19.37 18.57
N PRO A 311 20.71 -19.91 19.04
CA PRO A 311 19.57 -20.20 18.19
C PRO A 311 18.82 -18.90 17.84
N TRP A 312 18.59 -18.69 16.55
CA TRP A 312 17.84 -17.55 16.01
C TRP A 312 16.70 -18.03 15.12
N LEU A 313 15.70 -17.17 14.93
CA LEU A 313 14.69 -17.29 13.90
C LEU A 313 15.05 -16.38 12.73
N LEU A 314 15.23 -16.96 11.58
CA LEU A 314 15.35 -16.24 10.30
C LEU A 314 13.96 -16.22 9.65
N MET A 315 13.49 -15.02 9.33
CA MET A 315 12.15 -14.81 8.77
C MET A 315 12.24 -14.26 7.36
N PHE A 316 11.44 -14.83 6.47
CA PHE A 316 11.27 -14.36 5.10
C PHE A 316 9.82 -14.05 4.82
N LYS A 317 9.58 -12.92 4.19
CA LYS A 317 8.27 -12.53 3.64
C LYS A 317 8.44 -11.99 2.25
N ASN A 318 7.51 -12.34 1.37
CA ASN A 318 7.27 -11.62 0.13
C ASN A 318 5.80 -11.18 0.07
N GLU A 319 5.58 -10.01 -0.49
CA GLU A 319 4.26 -9.39 -0.61
C GLU A 319 4.04 -8.89 -2.03
N THR A 320 2.88 -9.19 -2.60
CA THR A 320 2.43 -8.60 -3.86
C THR A 320 1.46 -7.47 -3.58
N HIS A 321 1.63 -6.34 -4.25
CA HIS A 321 0.77 -5.16 -4.06
C HIS A 321 0.44 -4.50 -5.40
N ASN A 322 -0.09 -5.32 -6.32
CA ASN A 322 -0.25 -4.99 -7.73
C ASN A 322 -1.32 -3.91 -7.96
N HIS A 323 -2.54 -4.12 -7.45
CA HIS A 323 -3.66 -3.21 -7.68
C HIS A 323 -3.43 -1.81 -7.11
N PRO A 324 -3.02 -1.64 -5.85
CA PRO A 324 -2.71 -0.31 -5.33
C PRO A 324 -1.57 0.39 -6.08
N THR A 325 -0.55 -0.35 -6.52
CA THR A 325 0.56 0.22 -7.30
C THR A 325 0.14 0.61 -8.71
N GLU A 326 -0.80 -0.10 -9.33
CA GLU A 326 -1.38 0.27 -10.62
C GLU A 326 -2.09 1.63 -10.58
N ILE A 327 -2.86 1.89 -9.52
CA ILE A 327 -3.74 3.07 -9.44
C ILE A 327 -3.08 4.28 -8.75
N GLU A 328 -2.19 4.03 -7.78
CA GLU A 328 -1.40 5.05 -7.08
C GLU A 328 0.02 4.49 -6.83
N PRO A 329 0.90 4.62 -7.83
CA PRO A 329 2.16 3.86 -7.87
C PRO A 329 3.12 4.16 -6.71
N PHE A 330 3.18 5.41 -6.24
CA PHE A 330 4.09 5.81 -5.16
C PHE A 330 3.66 5.18 -3.83
N GLY A 331 2.41 5.39 -3.41
CA GLY A 331 1.88 4.85 -2.16
C GLY A 331 1.73 3.34 -2.21
N GLY A 332 1.28 2.78 -3.35
CA GLY A 332 1.17 1.34 -3.54
C GLY A 332 2.50 0.62 -3.36
N ALA A 333 3.57 1.08 -4.02
CA ALA A 333 4.90 0.48 -3.87
C ALA A 333 5.53 0.74 -2.50
N SER A 334 5.29 1.92 -1.91
CA SER A 334 5.70 2.23 -0.53
C SER A 334 5.08 1.24 0.45
N THR A 335 3.78 1.02 0.34
CA THR A 335 3.05 0.10 1.23
C THR A 335 3.39 -1.36 0.95
N CYS A 336 3.70 -1.72 -0.29
CA CYS A 336 4.20 -3.05 -0.64
C CYS A 336 5.40 -3.45 0.22
N ILE A 337 6.42 -2.62 0.24
CA ILE A 337 7.61 -2.90 1.06
C ILE A 337 7.32 -2.70 2.56
N GLY A 338 6.48 -1.74 2.94
CA GLY A 338 6.05 -1.53 4.32
C GLY A 338 5.31 -2.75 4.87
N GLY A 339 4.36 -3.32 4.12
CA GLY A 339 3.66 -4.56 4.50
C GLY A 339 4.61 -5.75 4.61
N ALA A 340 5.51 -5.91 3.64
CA ALA A 340 6.52 -6.96 3.69
C ALA A 340 7.40 -6.87 4.94
N ILE A 341 7.72 -5.66 5.43
CA ILE A 341 8.48 -5.45 6.68
C ILE A 341 7.63 -5.74 7.91
N ARG A 342 6.36 -5.30 7.93
CA ARG A 342 5.46 -5.47 9.09
C ARG A 342 5.22 -6.92 9.46
N ASP A 343 5.16 -7.82 8.50
CA ASP A 343 4.89 -9.23 8.77
C ASP A 343 5.99 -9.92 9.59
N PRO A 344 7.28 -9.90 9.22
CA PRO A 344 8.34 -10.39 10.10
C PRO A 344 8.46 -9.58 11.38
N LEU A 345 8.18 -8.27 11.36
CA LEU A 345 8.15 -7.43 12.53
C LEU A 345 7.08 -7.90 13.51
N SER A 346 5.87 -8.27 13.04
CA SER A 346 4.85 -8.91 13.87
C SER A 346 5.34 -10.22 14.48
N GLY A 347 6.22 -10.94 13.79
CA GLY A 347 6.97 -12.08 14.30
C GLY A 347 8.06 -11.72 15.34
N ARG A 348 8.20 -10.44 15.72
CA ARG A 348 9.23 -9.83 16.62
C ARG A 348 10.62 -9.75 15.99
N SER A 349 10.78 -10.00 14.69
CA SER A 349 12.08 -9.89 14.05
C SER A 349 12.43 -8.46 13.68
N TYR A 350 13.71 -8.17 13.58
CA TYR A 350 14.22 -6.97 12.93
C TYR A 350 14.54 -7.30 11.48
N VAL A 351 14.04 -6.47 10.55
CA VAL A 351 14.28 -6.67 9.12
C VAL A 351 15.58 -6.00 8.71
N TYR A 352 16.47 -6.75 8.11
CA TYR A 352 17.82 -6.31 7.73
C TYR A 352 17.99 -6.04 6.25
N GLN A 353 17.17 -6.65 5.42
CA GLN A 353 17.34 -6.64 3.96
C GLN A 353 16.01 -6.62 3.26
N ALA A 354 15.89 -5.79 2.22
CA ALA A 354 14.78 -5.77 1.29
C ALA A 354 15.22 -6.14 -0.13
N MET A 355 14.24 -6.63 -0.90
CA MET A 355 14.36 -6.91 -2.33
C MET A 355 13.11 -6.41 -3.03
N ARG A 356 13.22 -6.00 -4.29
CA ARG A 356 12.10 -5.56 -5.12
C ARG A 356 12.11 -6.26 -6.46
N ILE A 357 10.97 -6.79 -6.86
CA ILE A 357 10.74 -7.30 -8.21
C ILE A 357 9.49 -6.60 -8.75
N SER A 358 9.59 -6.02 -9.94
CA SER A 358 8.44 -5.40 -10.59
C SER A 358 8.24 -5.92 -12.01
N GLY A 359 6.99 -5.92 -12.46
CA GLY A 359 6.61 -6.23 -13.83
C GLY A 359 5.83 -5.06 -14.43
N GLY A 360 6.36 -4.48 -15.50
CA GLY A 360 5.76 -3.39 -16.24
C GLY A 360 5.61 -3.72 -17.72
N ALA A 361 4.76 -2.97 -18.41
CA ALA A 361 4.72 -3.03 -19.86
C ALA A 361 5.77 -2.08 -20.47
N ASN A 362 5.59 -1.70 -21.73
CA ASN A 362 6.56 -0.86 -22.43
C ASN A 362 6.57 0.57 -21.87
N VAL A 363 7.62 0.94 -21.14
CA VAL A 363 7.80 2.29 -20.57
C VAL A 363 8.09 3.38 -21.62
N LEU A 364 8.35 2.99 -22.87
CA LEU A 364 8.54 3.91 -24.00
C LEU A 364 7.22 4.18 -24.75
N GLU A 365 6.14 3.56 -24.33
CA GLU A 365 4.81 3.84 -24.86
C GLU A 365 4.45 5.32 -24.65
N THR A 366 3.84 5.93 -25.67
CA THR A 366 3.43 7.33 -25.59
C THR A 366 2.20 7.50 -24.68
N VAL A 367 1.95 8.73 -24.23
CA VAL A 367 0.77 9.01 -23.38
C VAL A 367 -0.53 8.73 -24.15
N GLU A 368 -0.56 8.96 -25.44
CA GLU A 368 -1.71 8.70 -26.32
C GLU A 368 -2.02 7.21 -26.49
N GLU A 369 -1.03 6.32 -26.28
CA GLU A 369 -1.18 4.86 -26.34
C GLU A 369 -1.62 4.26 -25.02
N THR A 370 -1.76 5.09 -23.97
CA THR A 370 -2.22 4.64 -22.65
C THR A 370 -3.64 4.09 -22.75
N MET A 371 -3.89 2.93 -22.16
CA MET A 371 -5.23 2.35 -22.07
C MET A 371 -6.16 3.28 -21.27
N GLU A 372 -7.40 3.39 -21.71
CA GLU A 372 -8.42 4.16 -21.02
C GLU A 372 -8.58 3.71 -19.56
N GLY A 373 -8.73 4.65 -18.64
CA GLY A 373 -8.82 4.38 -17.20
C GLY A 373 -7.52 3.96 -16.53
N LYS A 374 -6.36 4.07 -17.20
CA LYS A 374 -5.05 3.72 -16.64
C LYS A 374 -4.09 4.90 -16.61
N LEU A 375 -3.07 4.77 -15.77
CA LEU A 375 -1.93 5.68 -15.80
C LEU A 375 -0.93 5.23 -16.89
N PRO A 376 -0.16 6.17 -17.49
CA PRO A 376 0.92 5.84 -18.41
C PRO A 376 1.95 4.89 -17.78
N GLN A 377 2.41 3.89 -18.55
CA GLN A 377 3.35 2.87 -18.06
C GLN A 377 4.64 3.46 -17.47
N LYS A 378 5.14 4.54 -18.08
CA LYS A 378 6.30 5.28 -17.59
C LYS A 378 6.06 5.89 -16.20
N ILE A 379 4.87 6.45 -15.96
CA ILE A 379 4.50 7.00 -14.65
C ILE A 379 4.42 5.90 -13.62
N ILE A 380 3.76 4.77 -13.92
CA ILE A 380 3.64 3.64 -13.00
C ILE A 380 5.04 3.15 -12.59
N SER A 381 5.91 2.86 -13.57
CA SER A 381 7.25 2.33 -13.31
C SER A 381 8.13 3.30 -12.52
N LYS A 382 8.12 4.60 -12.87
CA LYS A 382 8.94 5.61 -12.20
C LYS A 382 8.46 5.87 -10.77
N ARG A 383 7.15 6.12 -10.60
CA ARG A 383 6.58 6.46 -9.29
C ARG A 383 6.60 5.29 -8.32
N SER A 384 6.45 4.05 -8.79
CA SER A 384 6.60 2.87 -7.93
C SER A 384 8.03 2.68 -7.44
N ALA A 385 9.03 2.91 -8.29
CA ALA A 385 10.43 2.91 -7.88
C ALA A 385 10.73 4.00 -6.84
N ASP A 386 10.20 5.22 -7.05
CA ASP A 386 10.30 6.33 -6.10
C ASP A 386 9.66 5.98 -4.75
N GLY A 387 8.48 5.35 -4.74
CA GLY A 387 7.77 4.94 -3.53
C GLY A 387 8.54 3.91 -2.71
N ASN A 388 9.02 2.86 -3.35
CA ASN A 388 9.85 1.84 -2.71
C ASN A 388 11.14 2.45 -2.12
N SER A 389 11.84 3.27 -2.89
CA SER A 389 13.06 3.96 -2.48
C SER A 389 12.80 4.90 -1.30
N SER A 390 11.73 5.68 -1.35
CA SER A 390 11.35 6.62 -0.29
C SER A 390 11.12 5.90 1.04
N TYR A 391 10.35 4.80 1.01
CA TYR A 391 10.07 4.01 2.21
C TYR A 391 11.35 3.40 2.80
N GLY A 392 12.17 2.76 1.95
CA GLY A 392 13.44 2.17 2.35
C GLY A 392 14.40 3.17 2.98
N ASN A 393 14.51 4.37 2.40
CA ASN A 393 15.35 5.45 2.93
C ASN A 393 14.86 5.93 4.30
N GLN A 394 13.57 6.09 4.50
CA GLN A 394 12.98 6.58 5.75
C GLN A 394 13.11 5.56 6.88
N ILE A 395 12.90 4.28 6.60
CA ILE A 395 13.05 3.22 7.60
C ILE A 395 14.51 2.84 7.83
N GLY A 396 15.41 3.17 6.89
CA GLY A 396 16.83 2.85 6.95
C GLY A 396 17.13 1.39 6.59
N LEU A 397 16.40 0.86 5.61
CA LEU A 397 16.52 -0.52 5.13
C LEU A 397 17.08 -0.54 3.69
N PRO A 398 18.21 -1.23 3.43
CA PRO A 398 18.75 -1.32 2.09
C PRO A 398 17.91 -2.29 1.23
N THR A 399 17.60 -1.88 0.01
CA THR A 399 17.10 -2.77 -1.05
C THR A 399 18.28 -3.32 -1.83
N THR A 400 18.67 -4.55 -1.53
CA THR A 400 19.92 -5.14 -2.03
C THR A 400 19.78 -5.86 -3.36
N PHE A 401 18.55 -6.11 -3.79
CA PHE A 401 18.24 -6.71 -5.08
C PHE A 401 17.03 -6.01 -5.68
N VAL A 402 17.18 -5.51 -6.90
CA VAL A 402 16.09 -4.92 -7.70
C VAL A 402 16.08 -5.60 -9.05
N ARG A 403 14.92 -6.11 -9.45
CA ARG A 403 14.70 -6.65 -10.79
C ARG A 403 13.41 -6.12 -11.38
N GLU A 404 13.51 -5.54 -12.56
CA GLU A 404 12.36 -5.12 -13.35
C GLU A 404 12.22 -6.04 -14.56
N ILE A 405 11.01 -6.53 -14.79
CA ILE A 405 10.64 -7.43 -15.89
C ILE A 405 9.65 -6.68 -16.76
N TYR A 406 9.93 -6.62 -18.06
CA TYR A 406 9.06 -5.93 -19.01
C TYR A 406 8.41 -6.96 -19.94
N HIS A 407 7.08 -6.94 -19.99
CA HIS A 407 6.30 -7.80 -20.85
C HIS A 407 4.92 -7.16 -21.12
N GLU A 408 4.42 -7.28 -22.33
CA GLU A 408 3.16 -6.69 -22.77
C GLU A 408 1.97 -7.09 -21.86
N GLY A 409 1.95 -8.30 -21.34
CA GLY A 409 0.92 -8.77 -20.42
C GLY A 409 0.76 -7.93 -19.15
N TYR A 410 1.81 -7.22 -18.70
CA TYR A 410 1.72 -6.32 -17.56
C TYR A 410 1.00 -5.00 -17.86
N LYS A 411 0.64 -4.74 -19.11
CA LYS A 411 -0.26 -3.63 -19.46
C LYS A 411 -1.65 -3.82 -18.84
N ALA A 412 -2.09 -5.06 -18.67
CA ALA A 412 -3.34 -5.38 -17.98
C ALA A 412 -3.29 -5.01 -16.49
N LYS A 413 -2.19 -5.33 -15.80
CA LYS A 413 -1.95 -4.95 -14.40
C LYS A 413 -0.45 -5.00 -14.09
N HIS A 414 0.07 -3.92 -13.54
CA HIS A 414 1.44 -3.86 -13.02
C HIS A 414 1.66 -4.90 -11.91
N MET A 415 2.84 -5.50 -11.89
CA MET A 415 3.26 -6.37 -10.79
C MET A 415 4.23 -5.63 -9.88
N GLU A 416 3.94 -5.58 -8.59
CA GLU A 416 4.84 -5.05 -7.57
C GLU A 416 5.02 -6.12 -6.48
N VAL A 417 6.27 -6.53 -6.27
CA VAL A 417 6.63 -7.54 -5.26
C VAL A 417 7.73 -6.97 -4.37
N GLY A 418 7.43 -6.81 -3.10
CA GLY A 418 8.41 -6.56 -2.05
C GLY A 418 8.77 -7.88 -1.36
N ALA A 419 10.05 -8.10 -1.07
CA ALA A 419 10.48 -9.22 -0.25
C ALA A 419 11.51 -8.78 0.77
N VAL A 420 11.51 -9.41 1.94
CA VAL A 420 12.40 -9.03 3.03
C VAL A 420 12.93 -10.24 3.79
N VAL A 421 14.08 -10.03 4.44
CA VAL A 421 14.68 -10.97 5.37
C VAL A 421 14.86 -10.30 6.72
N GLY A 422 14.30 -10.91 7.75
CA GLY A 422 14.44 -10.48 9.15
C GLY A 422 15.02 -11.57 10.03
N ALA A 423 15.49 -11.21 11.20
CA ALA A 423 15.97 -12.17 12.18
C ALA A 423 15.74 -11.69 13.60
N VAL A 424 15.60 -12.65 14.52
CA VAL A 424 15.47 -12.41 15.95
C VAL A 424 16.06 -13.60 16.73
N LYS A 425 16.63 -13.32 17.90
CA LYS A 425 17.07 -14.38 18.82
C LYS A 425 15.85 -15.20 19.27
N ALA A 426 15.90 -16.51 19.12
CA ALA A 426 14.76 -17.39 19.40
C ALA A 426 14.24 -17.25 20.85
N SER A 427 15.11 -16.98 21.82
CA SER A 427 14.77 -16.75 23.22
C SER A 427 13.98 -15.45 23.47
N ASP A 428 13.93 -14.54 22.51
CA ASP A 428 13.23 -13.26 22.62
C ASP A 428 11.82 -13.29 22.04
N VAL A 429 11.37 -14.44 21.56
CA VAL A 429 10.05 -14.64 20.95
C VAL A 429 9.20 -15.60 21.77
N ARG A 430 7.96 -15.17 22.08
CA ARG A 430 6.91 -16.01 22.63
C ARG A 430 5.90 -16.36 21.55
N ARG A 431 5.38 -17.60 21.60
CA ARG A 431 4.31 -18.09 20.72
C ARG A 431 3.23 -18.71 21.60
N GLU A 432 2.43 -17.85 22.22
CA GLU A 432 1.40 -18.27 23.17
C GLU A 432 0.02 -17.77 22.74
N LYS A 433 -1.01 -18.52 23.10
CA LYS A 433 -2.39 -18.06 22.89
C LYS A 433 -2.74 -16.99 23.92
N PRO A 434 -3.45 -15.93 23.50
CA PRO A 434 -4.00 -14.95 24.44
C PRO A 434 -5.01 -15.61 25.38
N GLU A 435 -5.05 -15.15 26.63
CA GLU A 435 -5.93 -15.62 27.67
C GLU A 435 -6.77 -14.46 28.24
N ALA A 436 -7.87 -14.80 28.92
CA ALA A 436 -8.68 -13.80 29.59
C ALA A 436 -7.87 -13.05 30.65
N GLY A 437 -7.82 -11.73 30.55
CA GLY A 437 -7.01 -10.84 31.41
C GLY A 437 -5.74 -10.34 30.76
N ASP A 438 -5.36 -10.83 29.58
CA ASP A 438 -4.26 -10.26 28.80
C ASP A 438 -4.62 -8.86 28.29
N ILE A 439 -3.61 -8.02 28.15
CA ILE A 439 -3.77 -6.64 27.67
C ILE A 439 -3.58 -6.62 26.14
N ILE A 440 -4.57 -6.07 25.43
CA ILE A 440 -4.48 -5.81 23.99
C ILE A 440 -3.90 -4.41 23.80
N VAL A 441 -2.81 -4.32 23.05
CA VAL A 441 -2.14 -3.05 22.74
C VAL A 441 -2.17 -2.81 21.23
N LEU A 442 -2.75 -1.69 20.80
CA LEU A 442 -2.63 -1.17 19.45
C LEU A 442 -1.44 -0.21 19.41
N LEU A 443 -0.43 -0.55 18.61
CA LEU A 443 0.80 0.22 18.48
C LEU A 443 1.00 0.69 17.05
N GLY A 444 1.06 1.99 16.83
CA GLY A 444 1.23 2.54 15.49
C GLY A 444 0.84 4.00 15.37
N GLY A 445 0.67 4.48 14.15
CA GLY A 445 0.14 5.79 13.83
C GLY A 445 -1.39 5.82 13.83
N ARG A 446 -1.96 7.01 13.62
CA ARG A 446 -3.40 7.16 13.40
C ARG A 446 -3.78 6.52 12.07
N THR A 447 -4.90 5.81 12.05
CA THR A 447 -5.50 5.28 10.83
C THR A 447 -6.50 6.29 10.26
N GLY A 448 -6.58 6.35 8.93
CA GLY A 448 -7.56 7.12 8.19
C GLY A 448 -8.49 6.19 7.38
N ARG A 449 -8.92 6.66 6.22
CA ARG A 449 -9.69 5.87 5.26
C ARG A 449 -8.82 5.07 4.29
N ASP A 450 -7.51 5.22 4.38
CA ASP A 450 -6.55 4.58 3.50
C ASP A 450 -6.62 3.05 3.65
N GLY A 451 -6.72 2.35 2.53
CA GLY A 451 -6.78 0.90 2.47
C GLY A 451 -8.17 0.28 2.60
N ILE A 452 -9.22 1.08 2.85
CA ILE A 452 -10.60 0.58 2.89
C ILE A 452 -11.00 0.10 1.49
N GLY A 453 -11.42 -1.17 1.41
CA GLY A 453 -11.80 -1.80 0.13
C GLY A 453 -10.63 -2.30 -0.71
N GLY A 454 -9.36 -2.13 -0.28
CA GLY A 454 -8.19 -2.55 -1.03
C GLY A 454 -8.14 -4.05 -1.34
N ALA A 455 -8.57 -4.90 -0.42
CA ALA A 455 -8.67 -6.35 -0.64
C ALA A 455 -9.69 -6.70 -1.72
N THR A 456 -10.87 -6.09 -1.67
CA THR A 456 -11.92 -6.26 -2.68
C THR A 456 -11.47 -5.72 -4.04
N GLY A 457 -10.89 -4.50 -4.09
CA GLY A 457 -10.37 -3.90 -5.32
C GLY A 457 -9.25 -4.73 -5.95
N SER A 458 -8.39 -5.35 -5.15
CA SER A 458 -7.33 -6.25 -5.63
C SER A 458 -7.86 -7.52 -6.32
N SER A 459 -9.09 -7.93 -6.00
CA SER A 459 -9.76 -9.11 -6.57
C SER A 459 -10.57 -8.81 -7.83
N LYS A 460 -10.67 -7.55 -8.25
CA LYS A 460 -11.47 -7.12 -9.41
C LYS A 460 -10.58 -6.80 -10.61
N ALA A 461 -11.19 -6.90 -11.80
CA ALA A 461 -10.60 -6.36 -13.01
C ALA A 461 -10.55 -4.83 -12.91
N HIS A 462 -9.49 -4.25 -13.44
CA HIS A 462 -9.39 -2.80 -13.58
C HIS A 462 -10.38 -2.30 -14.64
N THR A 463 -11.16 -1.27 -14.32
CA THR A 463 -12.14 -0.65 -15.21
C THR A 463 -11.79 0.82 -15.49
N GLU A 464 -12.41 1.42 -16.50
CA GLU A 464 -12.22 2.83 -16.85
C GLU A 464 -12.50 3.81 -15.69
N THR A 465 -13.36 3.42 -14.75
CA THR A 465 -13.72 4.22 -13.57
C THR A 465 -12.86 3.96 -12.34
N SER A 466 -11.98 2.95 -12.36
CA SER A 466 -11.17 2.56 -11.18
C SER A 466 -10.32 3.72 -10.66
N ILE A 467 -9.70 4.51 -11.53
CA ILE A 467 -8.92 5.70 -11.15
C ILE A 467 -9.79 6.80 -10.52
N GLN A 468 -11.09 6.83 -10.79
CA GLN A 468 -11.98 7.88 -10.25
C GLN A 468 -12.59 7.48 -8.90
N THR A 469 -12.73 6.19 -8.62
CA THR A 469 -13.53 5.68 -7.50
C THR A 469 -12.73 5.01 -6.40
N ALA A 470 -11.50 4.58 -6.69
CA ALA A 470 -10.70 3.74 -5.80
C ALA A 470 -9.79 4.50 -4.81
N SER A 471 -10.07 5.77 -4.52
CA SER A 471 -9.21 6.64 -3.70
C SER A 471 -8.92 6.11 -2.29
N SER A 472 -9.84 5.35 -1.71
CA SER A 472 -9.66 4.72 -0.39
C SER A 472 -8.99 3.34 -0.44
N GLU A 473 -8.81 2.75 -1.62
CA GLU A 473 -8.29 1.38 -1.76
C GLU A 473 -6.77 1.29 -1.58
N VAL A 474 -6.06 2.41 -1.68
CA VAL A 474 -4.61 2.45 -1.51
C VAL A 474 -4.23 2.70 -0.06
N GLN A 475 -3.67 1.69 0.57
CA GLN A 475 -3.14 1.80 1.92
C GLN A 475 -1.88 2.66 1.91
N LYS A 476 -1.73 3.56 2.89
CA LYS A 476 -0.55 4.43 3.06
C LYS A 476 0.26 3.97 4.27
N GLY A 477 1.51 3.57 4.05
CA GLY A 477 2.43 3.21 5.12
C GLY A 477 3.11 4.44 5.75
N ASN A 478 3.39 4.37 7.06
CA ASN A 478 4.15 5.36 7.80
C ASN A 478 5.52 4.83 8.18
N ALA A 479 6.51 4.98 7.29
CA ALA A 479 7.86 4.46 7.48
C ALA A 479 8.57 4.98 8.75
N PRO A 480 8.48 6.28 9.14
CA PRO A 480 9.07 6.75 10.39
C PRO A 480 8.47 6.09 11.64
N THR A 481 7.17 5.85 11.66
CA THR A 481 6.50 5.15 12.78
C THR A 481 6.91 3.68 12.81
N GLU A 482 6.92 3.01 11.67
CA GLU A 482 7.35 1.61 11.55
C GLU A 482 8.82 1.44 11.95
N ARG A 483 9.70 2.39 11.61
CA ARG A 483 11.08 2.42 12.10
C ARG A 483 11.16 2.47 13.63
N LYS A 484 10.33 3.27 14.28
CA LYS A 484 10.28 3.34 15.76
C LYS A 484 9.89 2.00 16.36
N ILE A 485 8.87 1.34 15.81
CA ILE A 485 8.39 0.02 16.24
C ILE A 485 9.48 -1.04 16.00
N GLN A 486 10.11 -1.04 14.84
CA GLN A 486 11.19 -1.96 14.51
C GLN A 486 12.38 -1.84 15.47
N ARG A 487 12.73 -0.60 15.86
CA ARG A 487 13.77 -0.37 16.87
C ARG A 487 13.35 -0.81 18.27
N LEU A 488 12.08 -0.62 18.64
CA LEU A 488 11.55 -1.10 19.91
C LEU A 488 11.61 -2.63 19.99
N PHE A 489 11.24 -3.33 18.92
CA PHE A 489 11.24 -4.79 18.87
C PHE A 489 12.64 -5.44 18.80
N ARG A 490 13.70 -4.65 18.62
CA ARG A 490 15.07 -5.13 18.88
C ARG A 490 15.39 -5.33 20.35
N ASN A 491 14.56 -4.80 21.24
CA ASN A 491 14.75 -5.01 22.68
C ASN A 491 14.03 -6.28 23.12
N GLY A 492 14.79 -7.33 23.41
CA GLY A 492 14.28 -8.61 23.88
C GLY A 492 13.47 -8.51 25.17
N GLU A 493 13.72 -7.51 26.05
CA GLU A 493 12.88 -7.30 27.24
C GLU A 493 11.43 -6.93 26.87
N VAL A 494 11.25 -6.21 25.78
CA VAL A 494 9.93 -5.86 25.26
C VAL A 494 9.27 -7.04 24.55
N THR A 495 10.00 -7.70 23.65
CA THR A 495 9.43 -8.76 22.80
C THR A 495 9.06 -10.01 23.61
N ARG A 496 9.79 -10.32 24.68
CA ARG A 496 9.43 -11.40 25.60
C ARG A 496 8.13 -11.17 26.39
N LEU A 497 7.59 -9.94 26.41
CA LEU A 497 6.28 -9.65 27.00
C LEU A 497 5.13 -9.95 26.05
N ILE A 498 5.39 -10.06 24.76
CA ILE A 498 4.37 -10.18 23.71
C ILE A 498 4.03 -11.66 23.47
N LYS A 499 2.86 -12.10 23.88
CA LYS A 499 2.37 -13.48 23.65
C LYS A 499 2.05 -13.72 22.18
N LYS A 500 1.34 -12.79 21.56
CA LYS A 500 0.91 -12.82 20.16
C LYS A 500 0.91 -11.42 19.57
N CYS A 501 1.31 -11.31 18.32
CA CYS A 501 1.30 -10.06 17.58
C CYS A 501 0.84 -10.30 16.14
N ASN A 502 0.17 -9.33 15.58
CA ASN A 502 -0.23 -9.31 14.17
C ASN A 502 -0.16 -7.89 13.64
N ASP A 503 0.05 -7.72 12.34
CA ASP A 503 -0.06 -6.41 11.71
C ASP A 503 -1.53 -6.08 11.35
N PHE A 504 -1.78 -4.80 11.05
CA PHE A 504 -3.04 -4.33 10.51
C PHE A 504 -2.97 -4.31 8.99
N GLY A 505 -3.01 -5.48 8.40
CA GLY A 505 -3.11 -5.62 6.96
C GLY A 505 -4.53 -5.38 6.44
N ALA A 506 -4.78 -5.73 5.17
CA ALA A 506 -6.06 -5.54 4.50
C ALA A 506 -7.25 -6.28 5.14
N GLY A 507 -7.02 -7.20 6.04
CA GLY A 507 -8.04 -7.91 6.81
C GLY A 507 -8.47 -7.22 8.11
N GLY A 508 -7.79 -6.13 8.51
CA GLY A 508 -8.08 -5.39 9.73
C GLY A 508 -7.73 -6.14 11.03
N VAL A 509 -8.39 -5.76 12.11
CA VAL A 509 -8.20 -6.32 13.47
C VAL A 509 -8.94 -7.64 13.62
#